data_81a4028202449ceb41be48e3315dce59
#
_entry.id   81a4028202449ceb41be48e3315dce59
#
_cell.length_a   1.000
_cell.length_b   1.000
_cell.length_c   1.000
_cell.angle_alpha   90.00
_cell.angle_beta   90.00
_cell.angle_gamma   90.00
#
_symmetry.space_group_name_H-M   'P 1'
#
loop_
_entity.id
_entity.type
_entity.pdbx_description
1 polymer ?
#
loop_
_entity_poly.entity_id
_entity_poly.type
_entity_poly.pdbx_seq_one_letter_code
_entity_poly.pdbx_strand_id
1 'polypeptide(L)'
;MGIDPGIATMGWGVIEIKNERLKVKSYKNRPNPTNHPNLTLIDFGCIKTPPEQVMPQRLKHVYRELLKLIKLHQPQLIAIERLFFGMNSKTAMTVGQARGIILLATANFPKVEIAELAPLAIKSRLTGYGRTDKNGMKEAVKRILKLKELPKSDDAADALAVAICATMKNAN
;
A
#
# COMPACT_ATOMS: atom_id res chain seq x y z
N MET A 1 4.71 -3.19 -4.58
CA MET A 1 4.86 -2.10 -3.59
C MET A 1 3.50 -1.53 -3.29
N GLY A 2 3.16 -1.29 -2.02
CA GLY A 2 1.96 -0.56 -1.60
C GLY A 2 2.32 0.83 -1.11
N ILE A 3 1.46 1.81 -1.36
CA ILE A 3 1.66 3.20 -0.94
C ILE A 3 0.38 3.72 -0.30
N ASP A 4 0.54 4.32 0.89
CA ASP A 4 -0.48 5.13 1.56
C ASP A 4 -0.17 6.62 1.28
N PRO A 5 -1.01 7.32 0.47
CA PRO A 5 -0.70 8.65 -0.04
C PRO A 5 -0.80 9.73 1.03
N GLY A 6 0.29 10.42 1.32
CA GLY A 6 0.33 11.61 2.17
C GLY A 6 1.50 12.54 1.81
N ILE A 7 1.37 13.86 2.05
CA ILE A 7 2.46 14.80 1.83
C ILE A 7 3.27 15.03 3.11
N ALA A 8 2.62 15.08 4.27
CA ALA A 8 3.33 15.18 5.55
C ALA A 8 4.10 13.89 5.85
N THR A 9 3.42 12.78 5.66
CA THR A 9 3.98 11.44 5.77
C THR A 9 3.35 10.60 4.66
N MET A 10 4.16 9.89 3.90
CA MET A 10 3.73 8.90 2.90
C MET A 10 4.25 7.54 3.33
N GLY A 11 3.36 6.62 3.64
CA GLY A 11 3.71 5.24 3.92
C GLY A 11 4.06 4.48 2.64
N TRP A 12 5.04 3.57 2.74
CA TRP A 12 5.35 2.63 1.67
C TRP A 12 5.76 1.28 2.22
N GLY A 13 5.49 0.22 1.46
CA GLY A 13 5.87 -1.14 1.82
C GLY A 13 6.07 -2.00 0.58
N VAL A 14 7.12 -2.81 0.60
CA VAL A 14 7.50 -3.71 -0.49
C VAL A 14 7.42 -5.14 0.00
N ILE A 15 6.66 -5.96 -0.72
CA ILE A 15 6.52 -7.39 -0.47
C ILE A 15 6.80 -8.16 -1.74
N GLU A 16 7.26 -9.37 -1.59
CA GLU A 16 7.49 -10.32 -2.67
C GLU A 16 6.56 -11.53 -2.52
N ILE A 17 6.02 -12.00 -3.65
CA ILE A 17 5.27 -13.25 -3.72
C ILE A 17 6.27 -14.35 -4.01
N LYS A 18 6.55 -15.23 -3.05
CA LYS A 18 7.34 -16.43 -3.31
C LYS A 18 6.51 -17.39 -4.15
N ASN A 19 6.92 -17.59 -5.40
CA ASN A 19 6.34 -18.57 -6.30
C ASN A 19 6.61 -20.00 -5.80
N GLU A 20 5.79 -20.51 -4.89
CA GLU A 20 5.47 -21.92 -4.93
C GLU A 20 4.54 -22.08 -6.14
N ARG A 21 4.88 -22.98 -7.07
CA ARG A 21 4.03 -23.32 -8.22
C ARG A 21 2.59 -23.46 -7.71
N LEU A 22 1.77 -22.47 -7.99
CA LEU A 22 0.34 -22.50 -7.69
C LEU A 22 -0.23 -23.68 -8.47
N LYS A 23 -0.30 -24.86 -7.84
CA LYS A 23 -1.25 -25.90 -8.25
C LYS A 23 -2.62 -25.28 -8.06
N VAL A 24 -3.18 -24.76 -9.14
CA VAL A 24 -4.53 -24.20 -9.19
C VAL A 24 -5.48 -25.38 -8.88
N LYS A 25 -5.74 -25.62 -7.61
CA LYS A 25 -6.94 -26.37 -7.21
C LYS A 25 -8.09 -25.39 -7.30
N SER A 26 -9.07 -25.73 -8.15
CA SER A 26 -10.32 -25.00 -8.31
C SER A 26 -10.98 -24.70 -6.97
N TYR A 27 -10.94 -23.45 -6.54
CA TYR A 27 -11.62 -23.03 -5.31
C TYR A 27 -13.08 -22.67 -5.63
N LYS A 28 -13.95 -23.69 -5.49
CA LYS A 28 -15.39 -23.49 -5.30
C LYS A 28 -15.67 -23.28 -3.81
N ASN A 29 -15.26 -22.21 -3.20
CA ASN A 29 -15.76 -21.79 -1.87
C ASN A 29 -15.18 -20.45 -1.47
N ARG A 30 -15.91 -19.71 -0.64
CA ARG A 30 -15.65 -18.35 -0.13
C ARG A 30 -14.17 -18.11 0.16
N PRO A 31 -13.63 -16.88 -0.09
CA PRO A 31 -12.23 -16.58 0.21
C PRO A 31 -11.99 -16.85 1.70
N ASN A 32 -11.22 -17.90 2.00
CA ASN A 32 -10.76 -18.15 3.35
C ASN A 32 -9.74 -17.03 3.67
N PRO A 33 -9.96 -16.21 4.68
CA PRO A 33 -9.05 -15.12 5.05
C PRO A 33 -7.63 -15.60 5.42
N THR A 34 -7.41 -16.90 5.50
CA THR A 34 -6.10 -17.50 5.79
C THR A 34 -5.32 -17.94 4.54
N ASN A 35 -5.88 -17.79 3.33
CA ASN A 35 -5.25 -18.27 2.10
C ASN A 35 -4.49 -17.17 1.38
N HIS A 36 -3.57 -16.50 2.11
CA HIS A 36 -2.65 -15.56 1.52
C HIS A 36 -1.55 -16.27 0.73
N PRO A 37 -1.12 -15.76 -0.43
CA PRO A 37 0.07 -16.26 -1.09
C PRO A 37 1.27 -16.20 -0.12
N ASN A 38 2.30 -17.00 -0.35
CA ASN A 38 3.49 -16.97 0.50
C ASN A 38 4.22 -15.63 0.29
N LEU A 39 3.96 -14.66 1.18
CA LEU A 39 4.46 -13.30 1.10
C LEU A 39 5.71 -13.14 1.95
N THR A 40 6.70 -12.45 1.41
CA THR A 40 7.90 -12.06 2.14
C THR A 40 7.96 -10.54 2.20
N LEU A 41 8.10 -9.99 3.41
CA LEU A 41 8.42 -8.58 3.56
C LEU A 41 9.86 -8.34 3.05
N ILE A 42 10.01 -7.38 2.13
CA ILE A 42 11.30 -6.93 1.63
C ILE A 42 11.75 -5.68 2.38
N ASP A 43 10.89 -4.64 2.40
CA ASP A 43 11.22 -3.38 3.06
C ASP A 43 9.95 -2.55 3.29
N PHE A 44 10.01 -1.59 4.20
CA PHE A 44 8.91 -0.65 4.44
C PHE A 44 9.39 0.59 5.19
N GLY A 45 8.65 1.67 5.09
CA GLY A 45 8.99 2.91 5.78
C GLY A 45 8.03 4.05 5.47
N CYS A 46 8.51 5.26 5.79
CA CYS A 46 7.78 6.49 5.53
C CYS A 46 8.70 7.53 4.89
N ILE A 47 8.18 8.22 3.88
CA ILE A 47 8.74 9.47 3.40
C ILE A 47 8.10 10.59 4.22
N LYS A 48 8.91 11.36 4.94
CA LYS A 48 8.44 12.48 5.76
C LYS A 48 8.92 13.80 5.16
N THR A 49 8.06 14.82 5.18
CA THR A 49 8.43 16.16 4.75
C THR A 49 8.33 17.13 5.91
N PRO A 50 9.31 18.05 6.10
CA PRO A 50 9.25 19.07 7.14
C PRO A 50 8.04 19.99 6.96
N PRO A 51 7.28 20.29 8.03
CA PRO A 51 6.10 21.16 7.95
C PRO A 51 6.46 22.61 7.60
N GLU A 52 7.70 23.04 7.87
CA GLU A 52 8.21 24.39 7.58
C GLU A 52 8.44 24.62 6.08
N GLN A 53 8.56 23.56 5.30
CA GLN A 53 8.76 23.67 3.87
C GLN A 53 7.46 24.05 3.15
N VAL A 54 7.57 24.92 2.16
CA VAL A 54 6.44 25.26 1.28
C VAL A 54 6.03 24.06 0.42
N MET A 55 4.77 23.99 0.05
CA MET A 55 4.20 22.83 -0.65
C MET A 55 4.99 22.37 -1.88
N PRO A 56 5.46 23.26 -2.81
CA PRO A 56 6.24 22.81 -3.95
C PRO A 56 7.53 22.05 -3.58
N GLN A 57 8.20 22.45 -2.50
CA GLN A 57 9.40 21.77 -2.02
C GLN A 57 9.08 20.41 -1.42
N ARG A 58 7.99 20.31 -0.67
CA ARG A 58 7.51 19.04 -0.11
C ARG A 58 7.13 18.05 -1.23
N LEU A 59 6.39 18.50 -2.24
CA LEU A 59 6.04 17.68 -3.41
C LEU A 59 7.29 17.19 -4.14
N LYS A 60 8.27 18.08 -4.37
CA LYS A 60 9.55 17.72 -4.99
C LYS A 60 10.33 16.69 -4.17
N HIS A 61 10.31 16.82 -2.84
CA HIS A 61 10.98 15.87 -1.94
C HIS A 61 10.33 14.49 -2.07
N VAL A 62 9.01 14.40 -1.93
CA VAL A 62 8.27 13.12 -2.05
C VAL A 62 8.51 12.48 -3.41
N TYR A 63 8.45 13.25 -4.50
CA TYR A 63 8.72 12.76 -5.85
C TYR A 63 10.10 12.12 -5.98
N ARG A 64 11.14 12.82 -5.49
CA ARG A 64 12.53 12.33 -5.56
C ARG A 64 12.74 11.05 -4.75
N GLU A 65 12.18 10.99 -3.54
CA GLU A 65 12.28 9.80 -2.70
C GLU A 65 11.53 8.61 -3.32
N LEU A 66 10.34 8.83 -3.90
CA LEU A 66 9.62 7.78 -4.65
C LEU A 66 10.42 7.26 -5.83
N LEU A 67 11.06 8.11 -6.63
CA LEU A 67 11.92 7.68 -7.73
C LEU A 67 13.06 6.76 -7.24
N LYS A 68 13.68 7.12 -6.09
CA LYS A 68 14.75 6.29 -5.49
C LYS A 68 14.20 4.92 -5.07
N LEU A 69 13.04 4.90 -4.39
CA LEU A 69 12.42 3.66 -3.92
C LEU A 69 12.02 2.75 -5.09
N ILE A 70 11.40 3.30 -6.14
CA ILE A 70 11.02 2.53 -7.33
C ILE A 70 12.27 1.98 -8.04
N LYS A 71 13.31 2.79 -8.16
CA LYS A 71 14.59 2.37 -8.77
C LYS A 71 15.29 1.30 -7.94
N LEU A 72 15.26 1.41 -6.61
CA LEU A 72 15.91 0.47 -5.69
C LEU A 72 15.21 -0.88 -5.68
N HIS A 73 13.89 -0.88 -5.51
CA HIS A 73 13.11 -2.10 -5.31
C HIS A 73 12.54 -2.71 -6.60
N GLN A 74 12.55 -1.97 -7.70
CA GLN A 74 12.07 -2.41 -9.02
C GLN A 74 10.72 -3.16 -8.97
N PRO A 75 9.68 -2.58 -8.33
CA PRO A 75 8.41 -3.26 -8.18
C PRO A 75 7.76 -3.51 -9.54
N GLN A 76 7.12 -4.66 -9.73
CA GLN A 76 6.29 -4.93 -10.91
C GLN A 76 4.95 -4.21 -10.85
N LEU A 77 4.44 -3.99 -9.62
CA LEU A 77 3.16 -3.36 -9.36
C LEU A 77 3.29 -2.35 -8.21
N ILE A 78 2.76 -1.15 -8.41
CA ILE A 78 2.51 -0.17 -7.35
C ILE A 78 1.01 -0.11 -7.08
N ALA A 79 0.63 -0.45 -5.86
CA ALA A 79 -0.75 -0.35 -5.41
C ALA A 79 -0.93 0.88 -4.51
N ILE A 80 -2.03 1.60 -4.72
CA ILE A 80 -2.35 2.85 -4.03
C ILE A 80 -3.75 2.72 -3.44
N GLU A 81 -3.97 3.22 -2.22
CA GLU A 81 -5.31 3.35 -1.70
C GLU A 81 -6.07 4.42 -2.48
N ARG A 82 -7.28 4.07 -2.96
CA ARG A 82 -8.16 5.00 -3.67
C ARG A 82 -8.72 6.04 -2.71
N LEU A 83 -8.63 7.30 -3.10
CA LEU A 83 -9.27 8.38 -2.37
C LEU A 83 -10.79 8.27 -2.40
N PHE A 84 -11.40 8.33 -1.23
CA PHE A 84 -12.83 8.56 -1.08
C PHE A 84 -13.07 10.02 -0.66
N PHE A 85 -13.65 10.79 -1.56
CA PHE A 85 -14.03 12.19 -1.29
C PHE A 85 -15.28 12.25 -0.39
N GLY A 86 -15.16 11.79 0.86
CA GLY A 86 -16.38 11.60 1.67
C GLY A 86 -16.55 12.56 2.83
N MET A 87 -15.51 13.04 3.51
CA MET A 87 -15.74 13.76 4.78
C MET A 87 -14.72 14.84 5.16
N ASN A 88 -13.65 15.07 4.40
CA ASN A 88 -12.67 16.09 4.76
C ASN A 88 -12.11 16.80 3.52
N SER A 89 -12.83 17.80 3.02
CA SER A 89 -12.41 18.61 1.86
C SER A 89 -11.02 19.26 2.04
N LYS A 90 -10.63 19.55 3.29
CA LYS A 90 -9.32 20.16 3.60
C LYS A 90 -8.14 19.24 3.30
N THR A 91 -8.28 17.93 3.49
CA THR A 91 -7.21 16.95 3.22
C THR A 91 -7.28 16.36 1.81
N ALA A 92 -8.46 16.38 1.18
CA ALA A 92 -8.67 15.78 -0.13
C ALA A 92 -7.73 16.35 -1.21
N MET A 93 -7.51 17.67 -1.22
CA MET A 93 -6.60 18.32 -2.16
C MET A 93 -5.15 17.85 -1.95
N THR A 94 -4.68 17.82 -0.71
CA THR A 94 -3.31 17.42 -0.36
C THR A 94 -3.05 15.94 -0.71
N VAL A 95 -4.03 15.08 -0.44
CA VAL A 95 -3.92 13.66 -0.79
C VAL A 95 -4.03 13.46 -2.30
N GLY A 96 -4.84 14.26 -3.00
CA GLY A 96 -4.88 14.30 -4.47
C GLY A 96 -3.54 14.70 -5.08
N GLN A 97 -2.85 15.68 -4.51
CA GLN A 97 -1.50 16.05 -4.91
C GLN A 97 -0.50 14.91 -4.68
N ALA A 98 -0.55 14.26 -3.50
CA ALA A 98 0.28 13.09 -3.20
C ALA A 98 0.07 11.97 -4.22
N ARG A 99 -1.20 11.65 -4.54
CA ARG A 99 -1.55 10.67 -5.57
C ARG A 99 -1.00 11.06 -6.94
N GLY A 100 -1.14 12.33 -7.35
CA GLY A 100 -0.57 12.83 -8.61
C GLY A 100 0.95 12.63 -8.69
N ILE A 101 1.67 12.87 -7.59
CA ILE A 101 3.11 12.60 -7.48
C ILE A 101 3.44 11.12 -7.64
N ILE A 102 2.66 10.22 -7.05
CA ILE A 102 2.86 8.76 -7.19
C ILE A 102 2.70 8.34 -8.65
N LEU A 103 1.63 8.79 -9.31
CA LEU A 103 1.37 8.49 -10.72
C LEU A 103 2.49 9.02 -11.62
N LEU A 104 2.93 10.27 -11.40
CA LEU A 104 4.01 10.89 -12.14
C LEU A 104 5.35 10.17 -11.94
N ALA A 105 5.67 9.80 -10.69
CA ALA A 105 6.89 9.05 -10.39
C ALA A 105 6.88 7.68 -11.07
N THR A 106 5.74 6.96 -11.03
CA THR A 106 5.58 5.65 -11.65
C THR A 106 5.67 5.72 -13.18
N ALA A 107 5.18 6.79 -13.80
CA ALA A 107 5.24 6.98 -15.26
C ALA A 107 6.67 6.98 -15.83
N ASN A 108 7.70 7.24 -15.00
CA ASN A 108 9.11 7.10 -15.42
C ASN A 108 9.56 5.62 -15.56
N PHE A 109 8.71 4.67 -15.17
CA PHE A 109 9.01 3.24 -15.19
C PHE A 109 7.91 2.49 -15.97
N PRO A 110 7.96 2.44 -17.30
CA PRO A 110 6.85 1.99 -18.14
C PRO A 110 6.48 0.50 -17.97
N LYS A 111 7.32 -0.27 -17.27
CA LYS A 111 7.06 -1.69 -16.96
C LYS A 111 6.35 -1.88 -15.61
N VAL A 112 6.14 -0.81 -14.84
CA VAL A 112 5.49 -0.86 -13.53
C VAL A 112 4.00 -0.63 -13.70
N GLU A 113 3.21 -1.61 -13.29
CA GLU A 113 1.74 -1.50 -13.29
C GLU A 113 1.25 -0.67 -12.08
N ILE A 114 0.08 -0.05 -12.21
CA ILE A 114 -0.58 0.68 -11.13
C ILE A 114 -1.93 0.02 -10.85
N ALA A 115 -2.20 -0.24 -9.57
CA ALA A 115 -3.51 -0.68 -9.08
C ALA A 115 -4.05 0.29 -8.03
N GLU A 116 -5.34 0.61 -8.10
CA GLU A 116 -6.02 1.43 -7.10
C GLU A 116 -7.04 0.58 -6.33
N LEU A 117 -6.93 0.57 -5.02
CA LEU A 117 -7.73 -0.26 -4.14
C LEU A 117 -8.64 0.56 -3.24
N ALA A 118 -9.91 0.19 -3.15
CA ALA A 118 -10.85 0.85 -2.25
C ALA A 118 -10.54 0.52 -0.79
N PRO A 119 -10.64 1.49 0.16
CA PRO A 119 -10.38 1.27 1.58
C PRO A 119 -11.17 0.10 2.18
N LEU A 120 -12.45 -0.01 1.84
CA LEU A 120 -13.31 -1.12 2.29
C LEU A 120 -12.82 -2.47 1.76
N ALA A 121 -12.30 -2.52 0.53
CA ALA A 121 -11.75 -3.75 -0.05
C ALA A 121 -10.47 -4.17 0.68
N ILE A 122 -9.59 -3.22 1.02
CA ILE A 122 -8.37 -3.48 1.79
C ILE A 122 -8.73 -4.10 3.15
N LYS A 123 -9.61 -3.43 3.92
CA LYS A 123 -10.06 -3.92 5.23
C LYS A 123 -10.71 -5.28 5.15
N SER A 124 -11.69 -5.46 4.27
CA SER A 124 -12.42 -6.71 4.11
C SER A 124 -11.51 -7.88 3.71
N ARG A 125 -10.57 -7.64 2.80
CA ARG A 125 -9.66 -8.69 2.33
C ARG A 125 -8.66 -9.12 3.38
N LEU A 126 -8.10 -8.20 4.17
CA LEU A 126 -7.09 -8.52 5.18
C LEU A 126 -7.69 -9.14 6.44
N THR A 127 -8.87 -8.69 6.84
CA THR A 127 -9.45 -9.05 8.15
C THR A 127 -10.74 -9.86 8.05
N GLY A 128 -11.31 -9.96 6.86
CA GLY A 128 -12.66 -10.55 6.66
C GLY A 128 -13.80 -9.59 7.05
N TYR A 129 -13.49 -8.39 7.56
CA TYR A 129 -14.47 -7.44 8.05
C TYR A 129 -14.14 -5.99 7.66
N GLY A 130 -15.02 -5.35 6.88
CA GLY A 130 -14.78 -4.03 6.31
C GLY A 130 -14.76 -2.86 7.32
N ARG A 131 -15.20 -3.06 8.58
CA ARG A 131 -15.22 -2.04 9.63
C ARG A 131 -14.12 -2.22 10.67
N THR A 132 -13.08 -2.98 10.34
CA THR A 132 -11.91 -3.18 11.21
C THR A 132 -11.24 -1.85 11.55
N ASP A 133 -10.85 -1.68 12.80
CA ASP A 133 -10.10 -0.53 13.28
C ASP A 133 -8.60 -0.59 12.88
N LYS A 134 -7.84 0.45 13.22
CA LYS A 134 -6.42 0.52 12.90
C LYS A 134 -5.60 -0.59 13.56
N ASN A 135 -5.92 -0.95 14.80
CA ASN A 135 -5.20 -2.00 15.52
C ASN A 135 -5.43 -3.36 14.86
N GLY A 136 -6.67 -3.68 14.52
CA GLY A 136 -7.01 -4.90 13.79
C GLY A 136 -6.32 -4.99 12.43
N MET A 137 -6.14 -3.87 11.72
CA MET A 137 -5.38 -3.83 10.48
C MET A 137 -3.90 -4.12 10.70
N LYS A 138 -3.25 -3.52 11.69
CA LYS A 138 -1.85 -3.78 12.05
C LYS A 138 -1.62 -5.24 12.42
N GLU A 139 -2.51 -5.81 13.25
CA GLU A 139 -2.45 -7.22 13.63
C GLU A 139 -2.61 -8.15 12.42
N ALA A 140 -3.48 -7.81 11.47
CA ALA A 140 -3.63 -8.56 10.24
C ALA A 140 -2.33 -8.52 9.40
N VAL A 141 -1.73 -7.35 9.22
CA VAL A 141 -0.44 -7.18 8.54
C VAL A 141 0.65 -8.01 9.23
N LYS A 142 0.79 -7.89 10.56
CA LYS A 142 1.76 -8.66 11.35
C LYS A 142 1.60 -10.16 11.14
N ARG A 143 0.37 -10.66 11.24
CA ARG A 143 0.06 -12.09 11.07
C ARG A 143 0.39 -12.57 9.65
N ILE A 144 -0.04 -11.83 8.62
CA ILE A 144 0.12 -12.23 7.22
C ILE A 144 1.59 -12.24 6.81
N LEU A 145 2.34 -11.22 7.19
CA LEU A 145 3.77 -11.09 6.88
C LEU A 145 4.67 -11.79 7.91
N LYS A 146 4.09 -12.41 8.95
CA LYS A 146 4.80 -13.10 10.04
C LYS A 146 5.84 -12.21 10.72
N LEU A 147 5.49 -10.94 10.97
CA LEU A 147 6.38 -9.98 11.61
C LEU A 147 6.56 -10.30 13.08
N LYS A 148 7.76 -10.08 13.63
CA LYS A 148 8.03 -10.22 15.07
C LYS A 148 7.27 -9.16 15.88
N GLU A 149 7.21 -7.92 15.37
CA GLU A 149 6.58 -6.77 16.01
C GLU A 149 5.63 -6.06 15.04
N LEU A 150 4.71 -5.28 15.59
CA LEU A 150 3.83 -4.40 14.81
C LEU A 150 4.65 -3.28 14.16
N PRO A 151 4.32 -2.85 12.93
CA PRO A 151 4.92 -1.66 12.35
C PRO A 151 4.68 -0.45 13.27
N LYS A 152 5.75 0.30 13.59
CA LYS A 152 5.67 1.45 14.48
C LYS A 152 4.83 2.60 13.90
N SER A 153 4.92 2.81 12.59
CA SER A 153 4.15 3.84 11.88
C SER A 153 2.83 3.26 11.37
N ASP A 154 1.74 4.01 11.58
CA ASP A 154 0.42 3.71 11.01
C ASP A 154 0.49 3.75 9.48
N ASP A 155 1.09 4.81 8.91
CA ASP A 155 1.18 4.99 7.46
C ASP A 155 1.94 3.83 6.78
N ALA A 156 3.02 3.35 7.41
CA ALA A 156 3.75 2.18 6.90
C ALA A 156 2.94 0.88 7.00
N ALA A 157 2.16 0.71 8.07
CA ALA A 157 1.27 -0.43 8.23
C ALA A 157 0.14 -0.40 7.19
N ASP A 158 -0.45 0.77 6.93
CA ASP A 158 -1.49 0.96 5.92
C ASP A 158 -0.94 0.69 4.52
N ALA A 159 0.27 1.16 4.20
CA ALA A 159 0.96 0.85 2.94
C ALA A 159 1.24 -0.66 2.76
N LEU A 160 1.65 -1.36 3.82
CA LEU A 160 1.80 -2.82 3.79
C LEU A 160 0.47 -3.52 3.57
N ALA A 161 -0.62 -3.05 4.19
CA ALA A 161 -1.95 -3.56 3.97
C ALA A 161 -2.40 -3.41 2.50
N VAL A 162 -2.11 -2.24 1.89
CA VAL A 162 -2.33 -2.00 0.46
C VAL A 162 -1.55 -3.00 -0.39
N ALA A 163 -0.25 -3.19 -0.09
CA ALA A 163 0.59 -4.15 -0.80
C ALA A 163 0.05 -5.57 -0.73
N ILE A 164 -0.31 -6.04 0.47
CA ILE A 164 -0.89 -7.38 0.69
C ILE A 164 -2.19 -7.52 -0.12
N CYS A 165 -3.09 -6.54 0.00
CA CYS A 165 -4.38 -6.56 -0.71
C CYS A 165 -4.20 -6.68 -2.23
N ALA A 166 -3.18 -6.03 -2.80
CA ALA A 166 -2.88 -6.06 -4.22
C ALA A 166 -2.44 -7.46 -4.72
N THR A 167 -1.93 -8.32 -3.83
CA THR A 167 -1.55 -9.69 -4.20
C THR A 167 -2.72 -10.67 -4.22
N MET A 168 -3.85 -10.27 -3.66
CA MET A 168 -5.05 -11.10 -3.62
C MET A 168 -5.82 -10.93 -4.93
N LYS A 169 -6.05 -12.03 -5.65
CA LYS A 169 -6.89 -12.01 -6.85
C LYS A 169 -8.28 -11.49 -6.50
N ASN A 170 -8.84 -10.64 -7.37
CA ASN A 170 -10.24 -10.26 -7.27
C ASN A 170 -11.08 -11.55 -7.28
N ALA A 171 -11.82 -11.80 -6.20
CA ALA A 171 -12.96 -12.68 -6.28
C ALA A 171 -14.02 -11.91 -7.10
N ASN A 172 -14.08 -12.19 -8.41
CA ASN A 172 -15.22 -11.79 -9.22
C ASN A 172 -16.43 -12.59 -8.79
#